data_66ec42dea5b803372b9b9501afb150da
#
_entry.id   66ec42dea5b803372b9b9501afb150da
#
_cell.length_a   1.000
_cell.length_b   1.000
_cell.length_c   1.000
_cell.angle_alpha   90.00
_cell.angle_beta   90.00
_cell.angle_gamma   90.00
#
_symmetry.space_group_name_H-M   'P 1'
#
loop_
_entity.id
_entity.type
_entity.pdbx_description
1 polymer ?
#
loop_
_entity_poly.entity_id
_entity_poly.type
_entity_poly.pdbx_seq_one_letter_code
_entity_poly.pdbx_strand_id
1 'polypeptide(L)'
;MSRKKKPLPLLENITITDVAAEGKSLVRVGDMVVFVPFCVPGDVVDLQIKKKKHSYCEAEVVRFIEYSKVRATPFCEHFGVCGGCKWQNLPYEEQLKAKQKQVYDQLRRIGKVELPEISPIMGSEKTREYRNKLEFGCCNKRWLTREQVASGFKYDNMNGIGFHITGAFDKILPIEKCWLMDDMHNRIRNSIRDYAFEHSLTFFDLREQHGLLRDIIIRNSNSGEWMVIVQFHYDEEGDEQRSLALMQHIADSFPEITALMYVNNQKCNDTIGDQDVIVFKGNDHIYEHMEELRFKVGPKSFYQTNTDQAYHLYCVARDFAQLTGNETVYDLYTGTGTIANFVARKASKVVGIEYVPEAIEDAKVNSEINGIDNTSFFAGDMKDILTDEFIAEHGHPDVIITDPPRAGMHPDVVKVIMNAAPKRIVYVSCNPATQARDLQLLDPLYKVEKVQPVDMFPHTPHVENVVLLRIKN
;
A
#
# COMPACT_ATOMS: atom_id res chain seq x y z
N MET A 1 44.05 12.61 8.58
CA MET A 1 43.35 12.54 9.92
C MET A 1 41.88 12.91 9.72
N SER A 2 40.96 11.94 9.82
CA SER A 2 39.53 12.17 9.78
C SER A 2 39.11 12.99 11.01
N ARG A 3 38.53 14.18 10.82
CA ARG A 3 37.94 14.95 11.94
C ARG A 3 36.84 14.11 12.59
N LYS A 4 37.04 13.66 13.84
CA LYS A 4 35.98 13.05 14.64
C LYS A 4 34.81 14.02 14.71
N LYS A 5 33.68 13.68 14.09
CA LYS A 5 32.43 14.47 14.21
C LYS A 5 32.08 14.55 15.71
N LYS A 6 31.86 15.76 16.23
CA LYS A 6 31.32 15.93 17.59
C LYS A 6 30.02 15.12 17.72
N PRO A 7 29.83 14.41 18.83
CA PRO A 7 28.58 13.70 19.08
C PRO A 7 27.42 14.72 19.05
N LEU A 8 26.32 14.34 18.44
CA LEU A 8 25.11 15.16 18.44
C LEU A 8 24.50 15.20 19.87
N PRO A 9 23.79 16.29 20.26
CA PRO A 9 23.33 16.46 21.64
C PRO A 9 22.34 15.40 22.07
N LEU A 10 22.39 15.07 23.37
CA LEU A 10 21.34 14.37 24.10
C LEU A 10 20.36 15.43 24.59
N LEU A 11 19.07 15.20 24.41
CA LEU A 11 17.97 16.00 24.93
C LEU A 11 17.32 15.18 26.05
N GLU A 12 17.26 15.73 27.25
CA GLU A 12 16.74 15.04 28.44
C GLU A 12 15.36 15.54 28.82
N ASN A 13 14.53 14.64 29.34
CA ASN A 13 13.22 14.94 29.91
C ASN A 13 12.27 15.66 28.92
N ILE A 14 12.20 15.15 27.71
CA ILE A 14 11.41 15.75 26.62
C ILE A 14 10.02 15.11 26.56
N THR A 15 8.98 15.91 26.65
CA THR A 15 7.58 15.48 26.47
C THR A 15 7.23 15.51 24.97
N ILE A 16 6.84 14.37 24.43
CA ILE A 16 6.34 14.26 23.04
C ILE A 16 4.96 14.94 22.94
N THR A 17 4.78 15.75 21.92
CA THR A 17 3.60 16.62 21.82
C THR A 17 2.59 16.23 20.75
N ASP A 18 3.03 15.60 19.65
CA ASP A 18 2.13 15.35 18.50
C ASP A 18 2.62 14.14 17.69
N VAL A 19 1.79 13.73 16.74
CA VAL A 19 2.09 12.69 15.73
C VAL A 19 2.29 13.38 14.38
N ALA A 20 3.35 13.00 13.69
CA ALA A 20 3.68 13.49 12.36
C ALA A 20 3.23 12.51 11.26
N ALA A 21 3.20 13.00 10.02
CA ALA A 21 3.15 12.17 8.84
C ALA A 21 4.29 11.11 8.88
N GLU A 22 4.13 10.02 8.12
CA GLU A 22 5.10 8.91 8.05
C GLU A 22 5.26 8.09 9.35
N GLY A 23 4.39 8.28 10.33
CA GLY A 23 4.31 7.45 11.53
C GLY A 23 5.30 7.78 12.63
N LYS A 24 6.05 8.87 12.54
CA LYS A 24 6.89 9.38 13.62
C LYS A 24 6.07 10.27 14.54
N SER A 25 6.43 10.33 15.80
CA SER A 25 5.99 11.38 16.71
C SER A 25 6.91 12.58 16.62
N LEU A 26 6.47 13.71 17.11
CA LEU A 26 7.26 14.94 17.10
C LEU A 26 7.16 15.72 18.40
N VAL A 27 8.18 16.53 18.62
CA VAL A 27 8.22 17.58 19.63
C VAL A 27 8.97 18.79 19.07
N ARG A 28 8.64 19.96 19.53
CA ARG A 28 9.39 21.19 19.25
C ARG A 28 10.30 21.53 20.43
N VAL A 29 11.60 21.65 20.15
CA VAL A 29 12.62 22.03 21.15
C VAL A 29 13.29 23.32 20.63
N GLY A 30 12.97 24.46 21.26
CA GLY A 30 13.29 25.77 20.70
C GLY A 30 12.67 25.95 19.31
N ASP A 31 13.48 26.32 18.34
CA ASP A 31 13.04 26.50 16.94
C ASP A 31 13.09 25.23 16.10
N MET A 32 13.53 24.10 16.68
CA MET A 32 13.73 22.85 15.97
C MET A 32 12.58 21.89 16.18
N VAL A 33 12.09 21.27 15.11
CA VAL A 33 11.21 20.12 15.17
C VAL A 33 12.06 18.85 15.30
N VAL A 34 11.76 18.01 16.27
CA VAL A 34 12.46 16.72 16.49
C VAL A 34 11.49 15.58 16.22
N PHE A 35 11.78 14.76 15.24
CA PHE A 35 11.02 13.55 14.90
C PHE A 35 11.56 12.34 15.62
N VAL A 36 10.67 11.57 16.24
CA VAL A 36 11.02 10.43 17.10
C VAL A 36 10.12 9.23 16.71
N PRO A 37 10.67 8.07 16.33
CA PRO A 37 9.87 6.88 16.06
C PRO A 37 9.37 6.24 17.36
N PHE A 38 8.24 5.52 17.27
CA PHE A 38 7.68 4.66 18.33
C PHE A 38 7.32 5.35 19.66
N CYS A 39 7.27 6.67 19.69
CA CYS A 39 6.66 7.43 20.77
C CYS A 39 5.19 7.71 20.48
N VAL A 40 4.47 8.13 21.53
CA VAL A 40 3.12 8.68 21.43
C VAL A 40 3.04 10.01 22.18
N PRO A 41 2.10 10.91 21.88
CA PRO A 41 1.93 12.15 22.61
C PRO A 41 1.74 11.90 24.12
N GLY A 42 2.48 12.67 24.93
CA GLY A 42 2.51 12.52 26.38
C GLY A 42 3.62 11.59 26.92
N ASP A 43 4.34 10.85 26.07
CA ASP A 43 5.56 10.17 26.52
C ASP A 43 6.62 11.19 26.94
N VAL A 44 7.28 10.95 28.08
CA VAL A 44 8.45 11.73 28.54
C VAL A 44 9.71 10.88 28.36
N VAL A 45 10.65 11.38 27.57
CA VAL A 45 11.80 10.59 27.08
C VAL A 45 13.10 11.38 27.05
N ASP A 46 14.21 10.65 27.14
CA ASP A 46 15.53 11.15 26.78
C ASP A 46 15.82 10.77 25.32
N LEU A 47 16.25 11.76 24.50
CA LEU A 47 16.42 11.65 23.07
C LEU A 47 17.85 11.87 22.63
N GLN A 48 18.45 10.89 21.95
CA GLN A 48 19.72 11.06 21.26
C GLN A 48 19.45 11.56 19.83
N ILE A 49 19.89 12.77 19.51
CA ILE A 49 19.85 13.25 18.13
C ILE A 49 20.75 12.38 17.26
N LYS A 50 20.21 11.87 16.16
CA LYS A 50 20.93 11.04 15.17
C LYS A 50 21.25 11.81 13.90
N LYS A 51 20.38 12.72 13.50
CA LYS A 51 20.51 13.53 12.29
C LYS A 51 19.99 14.93 12.55
N LYS A 52 20.77 15.93 12.11
CA LYS A 52 20.38 17.33 12.19
C LYS A 52 20.35 17.92 10.79
N LYS A 53 19.21 18.52 10.43
CA LYS A 53 18.99 19.31 9.21
C LYS A 53 18.78 20.78 9.58
N HIS A 54 18.62 21.64 8.60
CA HIS A 54 18.40 23.08 8.83
C HIS A 54 17.13 23.37 9.65
N SER A 55 16.02 22.68 9.35
CA SER A 55 14.69 22.94 9.96
C SER A 55 14.21 21.84 10.90
N TYR A 56 14.88 20.69 10.99
CA TYR A 56 14.45 19.59 11.84
C TYR A 56 15.59 18.67 12.27
N CYS A 57 15.32 17.86 13.30
CA CYS A 57 16.19 16.78 13.72
C CYS A 57 15.44 15.44 13.68
N GLU A 58 16.19 14.34 13.56
CA GLU A 58 15.72 12.99 13.80
C GLU A 58 16.45 12.45 15.05
N ALA A 59 15.70 11.86 15.97
CA ALA A 59 16.21 11.34 17.23
C ALA A 59 15.74 9.91 17.49
N GLU A 60 16.48 9.21 18.31
CA GLU A 60 16.09 7.92 18.90
C GLU A 60 15.90 8.06 20.41
N VAL A 61 14.94 7.33 20.96
CA VAL A 61 14.76 7.23 22.41
C VAL A 61 15.92 6.46 23.03
N VAL A 62 16.56 7.06 24.02
CA VAL A 62 17.58 6.41 24.86
C VAL A 62 16.92 5.79 26.08
N ARG A 63 15.95 6.51 26.68
CA ARG A 63 15.25 6.10 27.88
C ARG A 63 13.84 6.67 27.90
N PHE A 64 12.85 5.88 28.27
CA PHE A 64 11.54 6.36 28.70
C PHE A 64 11.61 6.72 30.18
N ILE A 65 11.19 7.94 30.53
CA ILE A 65 11.07 8.44 31.89
C ILE A 65 9.66 8.18 32.39
N GLU A 66 8.67 8.55 31.57
CA GLU A 66 7.25 8.31 31.83
C GLU A 66 6.55 7.90 30.55
N TYR A 67 5.72 6.86 30.63
CA TYR A 67 4.87 6.45 29.53
C TYR A 67 3.56 7.24 29.54
N SER A 68 3.14 7.68 28.39
CA SER A 68 1.85 8.35 28.19
C SER A 68 0.68 7.45 28.61
N LYS A 69 -0.32 8.05 29.23
CA LYS A 69 -1.58 7.36 29.61
C LYS A 69 -2.42 6.90 28.43
N VAL A 70 -2.23 7.51 27.26
CA VAL A 70 -2.92 7.11 26.02
C VAL A 70 -2.19 6.01 25.26
N ARG A 71 -1.06 5.54 25.76
CA ARG A 71 -0.29 4.48 25.09
C ARG A 71 -1.03 3.14 25.12
N ALA A 72 -1.13 2.49 23.97
CA ALA A 72 -1.63 1.11 23.85
C ALA A 72 -0.46 0.10 23.89
N THR A 73 -0.73 -1.11 24.38
CA THR A 73 0.22 -2.22 24.28
C THR A 73 0.14 -2.82 22.88
N PRO A 74 1.27 -2.86 22.13
CA PRO A 74 1.31 -3.53 20.84
C PRO A 74 0.94 -5.01 20.97
N PHE A 75 0.11 -5.50 20.05
CA PHE A 75 -0.31 -6.90 20.03
C PHE A 75 0.64 -7.81 19.24
N CYS A 76 1.51 -7.24 18.41
CA CYS A 76 2.47 -7.96 17.58
C CYS A 76 3.87 -7.94 18.22
N GLU A 77 4.46 -9.10 18.42
CA GLU A 77 5.82 -9.24 18.96
C GLU A 77 6.90 -8.60 18.07
N HIS A 78 6.64 -8.47 16.78
CA HIS A 78 7.55 -7.85 15.80
C HIS A 78 7.40 -6.33 15.70
N PHE A 79 6.51 -5.72 16.50
CA PHE A 79 6.32 -4.26 16.49
C PHE A 79 7.61 -3.53 16.88
N GLY A 80 7.94 -2.48 16.16
CA GLY A 80 9.18 -1.71 16.37
C GLY A 80 10.40 -2.25 15.60
N VAL A 81 10.33 -3.48 15.06
CA VAL A 81 11.41 -4.08 14.26
C VAL A 81 10.97 -4.31 12.83
N CYS A 82 9.84 -4.98 12.60
CA CYS A 82 9.31 -5.32 11.27
C CYS A 82 9.14 -4.10 10.34
N GLY A 83 8.72 -2.96 10.87
CA GLY A 83 8.55 -1.75 10.07
C GLY A 83 7.23 -1.65 9.30
N GLY A 84 6.41 -2.69 9.21
CA GLY A 84 5.10 -2.67 8.55
C GLY A 84 4.08 -1.82 9.32
N CYS A 85 3.90 -2.10 10.61
CA CYS A 85 3.07 -1.30 11.51
C CYS A 85 3.91 -0.21 12.19
N LYS A 86 3.36 1.00 12.29
CA LYS A 86 4.03 2.14 12.94
C LYS A 86 3.33 2.59 14.22
N TRP A 87 2.04 2.26 14.40
CA TRP A 87 1.17 2.83 15.41
C TRP A 87 0.41 1.81 16.28
N GLN A 88 0.92 0.58 16.45
CA GLN A 88 0.29 -0.36 17.39
C GLN A 88 0.35 0.09 18.86
N ASN A 89 1.26 1.01 19.16
CA ASN A 89 1.39 1.65 20.48
C ASN A 89 0.47 2.86 20.66
N LEU A 90 -0.32 3.23 19.63
CA LEU A 90 -1.29 4.31 19.66
C LEU A 90 -2.71 3.73 19.51
N PRO A 91 -3.68 4.02 20.39
CA PRO A 91 -5.07 3.57 20.23
C PRO A 91 -5.65 3.97 18.88
N TYR A 92 -6.54 3.14 18.36
CA TYR A 92 -7.05 3.32 17.00
C TYR A 92 -7.77 4.66 16.79
N GLU A 93 -8.53 5.11 17.77
CA GLU A 93 -9.19 6.41 17.75
C GLU A 93 -8.20 7.59 17.65
N GLU A 94 -7.04 7.47 18.31
CA GLU A 94 -5.97 8.47 18.19
C GLU A 94 -5.25 8.40 16.85
N GLN A 95 -5.14 7.20 16.25
CA GLN A 95 -4.65 7.04 14.87
C GLN A 95 -5.57 7.76 13.90
N LEU A 96 -6.89 7.63 14.03
CA LEU A 96 -7.88 8.32 13.20
C LEU A 96 -7.77 9.84 13.33
N LYS A 97 -7.65 10.37 14.56
CA LYS A 97 -7.43 11.81 14.79
C LYS A 97 -6.15 12.31 14.12
N ALA A 98 -5.06 11.53 14.21
CA ALA A 98 -3.79 11.89 13.58
C ALA A 98 -3.90 11.93 12.06
N LYS A 99 -4.58 10.95 11.43
CA LYS A 99 -4.84 10.91 9.99
C LYS A 99 -5.76 12.04 9.53
N GLN A 100 -6.83 12.32 10.25
CA GLN A 100 -7.72 13.46 10.02
C GLN A 100 -6.93 14.77 10.00
N LYS A 101 -6.11 14.98 11.04
CA LYS A 101 -5.26 16.16 11.17
C LYS A 101 -4.24 16.24 10.03
N GLN A 102 -3.65 15.12 9.63
CA GLN A 102 -2.70 15.07 8.50
C GLN A 102 -3.33 15.56 7.20
N VAL A 103 -4.53 15.08 6.87
CA VAL A 103 -5.26 15.54 5.68
C VAL A 103 -5.53 17.04 5.77
N TYR A 104 -6.10 17.52 6.88
CA TYR A 104 -6.38 18.94 7.10
C TYR A 104 -5.14 19.80 6.94
N ASP A 105 -4.04 19.45 7.62
CA ASP A 105 -2.80 20.24 7.60
C ASP A 105 -2.18 20.28 6.20
N GLN A 106 -2.19 19.17 5.47
CA GLN A 106 -1.59 19.10 4.13
C GLN A 106 -2.43 19.86 3.10
N LEU A 107 -3.73 19.67 3.08
CA LEU A 107 -4.62 20.41 2.15
C LEU A 107 -4.53 21.91 2.40
N ARG A 108 -4.54 22.35 3.66
CA ARG A 108 -4.48 23.77 4.02
C ARG A 108 -3.12 24.41 3.74
N ARG A 109 -2.02 23.72 4.12
CA ARG A 109 -0.68 24.35 4.07
C ARG A 109 -0.03 24.24 2.71
N ILE A 110 -0.28 23.15 1.98
CA ILE A 110 0.30 22.89 0.65
C ILE A 110 -0.68 23.38 -0.43
N GLY A 111 -1.92 22.96 -0.37
CA GLY A 111 -2.94 23.30 -1.36
C GLY A 111 -3.26 24.78 -1.41
N LYS A 112 -3.36 25.43 -0.25
CA LYS A 112 -3.67 26.86 -0.11
C LYS A 112 -4.96 27.28 -0.83
N VAL A 113 -5.84 26.32 -1.04
CA VAL A 113 -7.16 26.49 -1.65
C VAL A 113 -8.22 26.70 -0.58
N GLU A 114 -9.34 27.27 -0.93
CA GLU A 114 -10.51 27.32 -0.05
C GLU A 114 -11.05 25.91 0.17
N LEU A 115 -11.20 25.53 1.46
CA LEU A 115 -11.65 24.19 1.84
C LEU A 115 -13.01 24.28 2.53
N PRO A 116 -13.96 23.38 2.22
CA PRO A 116 -15.16 23.19 3.01
C PRO A 116 -14.80 22.58 4.38
N GLU A 117 -15.80 22.38 5.21
CA GLU A 117 -15.66 21.51 6.37
C GLU A 117 -15.28 20.09 5.90
N ILE A 118 -14.16 19.58 6.44
CA ILE A 118 -13.69 18.22 6.13
C ILE A 118 -14.51 17.23 6.93
N SER A 119 -15.13 16.27 6.25
CA SER A 119 -15.90 15.21 6.91
C SER A 119 -15.03 14.44 7.93
N PRO A 120 -15.61 13.93 9.02
CA PRO A 120 -14.90 13.03 9.92
C PRO A 120 -14.31 11.85 9.16
N ILE A 121 -13.09 11.45 9.51
CA ILE A 121 -12.42 10.32 8.85
C ILE A 121 -13.25 9.04 9.00
N MET A 122 -13.41 8.33 7.90
CA MET A 122 -14.04 7.03 7.90
C MET A 122 -13.04 5.97 8.36
N GLY A 123 -13.27 5.39 9.55
CA GLY A 123 -12.42 4.34 10.12
C GLY A 123 -12.71 2.98 9.52
N SER A 124 -11.77 2.05 9.69
CA SER A 124 -11.95 0.64 9.34
C SER A 124 -12.60 -0.12 10.51
N GLU A 125 -13.60 -0.93 10.21
CA GLU A 125 -14.24 -1.79 11.21
C GLU A 125 -13.25 -2.85 11.73
N LYS A 126 -12.51 -3.48 10.81
CA LYS A 126 -11.43 -4.42 11.14
C LYS A 126 -10.10 -3.68 11.23
N THR A 127 -9.42 -3.77 12.38
CA THR A 127 -8.07 -3.24 12.57
C THR A 127 -6.99 -4.33 12.49
N ARG A 128 -7.39 -5.59 12.40
CA ARG A 128 -6.56 -6.79 12.18
C ARG A 128 -7.21 -7.64 11.09
N GLU A 129 -6.42 -8.49 10.46
CA GLU A 129 -6.91 -9.45 9.45
C GLU A 129 -7.69 -8.79 8.30
N TYR A 130 -7.35 -7.53 8.01
CA TYR A 130 -8.01 -6.74 6.96
C TYR A 130 -7.32 -6.83 5.60
N ARG A 131 -6.04 -7.27 5.58
CA ARG A 131 -5.30 -7.36 4.31
C ARG A 131 -5.63 -8.63 3.56
N ASN A 132 -5.80 -8.49 2.27
CA ASN A 132 -5.99 -9.60 1.34
C ASN A 132 -4.72 -10.00 0.58
N LYS A 133 -3.55 -9.36 0.83
CA LYS A 133 -2.28 -9.67 0.18
C LYS A 133 -1.11 -9.36 1.10
N LEU A 134 -0.17 -10.31 1.20
CA LEU A 134 1.15 -10.14 1.80
C LEU A 134 2.21 -10.78 0.92
N GLU A 135 3.39 -10.16 0.88
CA GLU A 135 4.59 -10.63 0.19
C GLU A 135 5.69 -10.84 1.23
N PHE A 136 6.34 -12.00 1.19
CA PHE A 136 7.37 -12.40 2.15
C PHE A 136 8.65 -12.77 1.41
N GLY A 137 9.73 -12.05 1.70
CA GLY A 137 11.04 -12.42 1.21
C GLY A 137 11.57 -13.69 1.89
N CYS A 138 12.32 -14.48 1.16
CA CYS A 138 13.07 -15.62 1.65
C CYS A 138 14.57 -15.33 1.50
N CYS A 139 15.32 -15.33 2.60
CA CYS A 139 16.72 -14.93 2.56
C CYS A 139 17.58 -15.75 3.51
N ASN A 140 18.84 -15.95 3.14
CA ASN A 140 19.86 -16.62 3.95
C ASN A 140 20.53 -15.70 4.99
N LYS A 141 20.06 -14.46 5.15
CA LYS A 141 20.60 -13.46 6.08
C LYS A 141 19.53 -12.98 7.05
N ARG A 142 19.35 -13.72 8.13
CA ARG A 142 18.43 -13.37 9.21
C ARG A 142 18.87 -12.07 9.90
N TRP A 143 17.91 -11.18 10.15
CA TRP A 143 18.10 -10.00 10.99
C TRP A 143 18.26 -10.41 12.46
N LEU A 144 19.25 -9.83 13.13
CA LEU A 144 19.49 -9.99 14.58
C LEU A 144 19.19 -8.65 15.26
N THR A 145 18.50 -8.70 16.40
CA THR A 145 18.29 -7.52 17.25
C THR A 145 19.60 -7.05 17.89
N ARG A 146 19.61 -5.82 18.39
CA ARG A 146 20.80 -5.28 19.09
C ARG A 146 21.15 -6.12 20.31
N GLU A 147 20.15 -6.62 21.04
CA GLU A 147 20.31 -7.49 22.21
C GLU A 147 20.93 -8.84 21.81
N GLN A 148 20.46 -9.46 20.72
CA GLN A 148 21.01 -10.70 20.20
C GLN A 148 22.46 -10.53 19.75
N VAL A 149 22.78 -9.42 19.06
CA VAL A 149 24.16 -9.10 18.67
C VAL A 149 25.04 -8.87 19.92
N ALA A 150 24.54 -8.11 20.91
CA ALA A 150 25.28 -7.79 22.14
C ALA A 150 25.52 -9.03 23.04
N SER A 151 24.59 -9.98 23.06
CA SER A 151 24.71 -11.23 23.82
C SER A 151 25.66 -12.26 23.17
N GLY A 152 26.09 -12.01 21.92
CA GLY A 152 26.88 -12.96 21.13
C GLY A 152 26.06 -14.19 20.70
N PHE A 153 24.76 -14.15 20.78
CA PHE A 153 23.88 -15.24 20.36
C PHE A 153 24.10 -15.55 18.87
N LYS A 154 24.21 -16.82 18.55
CA LYS A 154 24.34 -17.30 17.15
C LYS A 154 23.21 -18.26 16.85
N TYR A 155 22.61 -18.07 15.71
CA TYR A 155 21.70 -19.05 15.13
C TYR A 155 22.49 -20.05 14.30
N ASP A 156 22.17 -21.34 14.44
CA ASP A 156 22.75 -22.40 13.60
C ASP A 156 22.29 -22.26 12.14
N ASN A 157 21.07 -21.76 11.95
CA ASN A 157 20.48 -21.48 10.62
C ASN A 157 20.12 -20.00 10.50
N MET A 158 20.73 -19.31 9.52
CA MET A 158 20.49 -17.90 9.23
C MET A 158 19.40 -17.67 8.18
N ASN A 159 18.78 -18.74 7.67
CA ASN A 159 17.68 -18.66 6.73
C ASN A 159 16.41 -18.11 7.43
N GLY A 160 15.59 -17.40 6.67
CA GLY A 160 14.33 -16.87 7.18
C GLY A 160 13.34 -16.50 6.09
N ILE A 161 12.05 -16.59 6.44
CA ILE A 161 10.94 -16.09 5.63
C ILE A 161 10.25 -14.98 6.43
N GLY A 162 10.11 -13.80 5.83
CA GLY A 162 9.51 -12.66 6.52
C GLY A 162 9.65 -11.35 5.76
N PHE A 163 9.91 -10.26 6.48
CA PHE A 163 9.97 -8.94 5.88
C PHE A 163 11.38 -8.36 5.91
N HIS A 164 11.74 -7.65 4.84
CA HIS A 164 12.99 -6.89 4.78
C HIS A 164 13.01 -5.76 5.82
N ILE A 165 14.16 -5.57 6.43
CA ILE A 165 14.37 -4.49 7.41
C ILE A 165 14.67 -3.19 6.67
N THR A 166 14.00 -2.12 7.06
CA THR A 166 14.26 -0.78 6.53
C THR A 166 15.74 -0.39 6.68
N GLY A 167 16.40 -0.12 5.56
CA GLY A 167 17.84 0.21 5.53
C GLY A 167 18.79 -0.98 5.51
N ALA A 168 18.27 -2.21 5.47
CA ALA A 168 19.04 -3.45 5.34
C ALA A 168 18.33 -4.40 4.36
N PHE A 169 18.32 -4.03 3.09
CA PHE A 169 17.59 -4.70 2.02
C PHE A 169 17.93 -6.19 1.85
N ASP A 170 19.15 -6.57 2.26
CA ASP A 170 19.67 -7.93 2.16
C ASP A 170 19.41 -8.76 3.43
N LYS A 171 18.60 -8.29 4.37
CA LYS A 171 18.28 -8.99 5.61
C LYS A 171 16.80 -9.14 5.82
N ILE A 172 16.41 -10.31 6.31
CA ILE A 172 15.03 -10.66 6.62
C ILE A 172 14.83 -10.75 8.13
N LEU A 173 13.78 -10.13 8.64
CA LEU A 173 13.20 -10.43 9.94
C LEU A 173 12.24 -11.62 9.75
N PRO A 174 12.57 -12.81 10.22
CA PRO A 174 11.62 -13.92 10.18
C PRO A 174 10.37 -13.61 10.99
N ILE A 175 9.21 -13.92 10.43
CA ILE A 175 7.91 -13.64 11.04
C ILE A 175 7.25 -14.95 11.43
N GLU A 176 6.86 -15.10 12.69
CA GLU A 176 6.07 -16.24 13.15
C GLU A 176 4.57 -15.98 12.97
N LYS A 177 4.12 -14.78 13.31
CA LYS A 177 2.73 -14.36 13.13
C LYS A 177 2.64 -12.91 12.65
N CYS A 178 1.96 -12.70 11.53
CA CYS A 178 1.48 -11.39 11.10
C CYS A 178 -0.03 -11.31 11.37
N TRP A 179 -0.47 -10.21 11.98
CA TRP A 179 -1.86 -9.99 12.38
C TRP A 179 -2.69 -9.21 11.36
N LEU A 180 -2.09 -8.86 10.22
CA LEU A 180 -2.75 -8.00 9.24
C LEU A 180 -3.59 -8.75 8.22
N MET A 181 -3.41 -10.07 8.09
CA MET A 181 -4.14 -10.93 7.18
C MET A 181 -4.66 -12.15 7.94
N ASP A 182 -5.68 -12.83 7.44
CA ASP A 182 -6.24 -14.08 7.98
C ASP A 182 -5.14 -15.09 8.36
N ASP A 183 -5.33 -15.84 9.44
CA ASP A 183 -4.29 -16.70 10.02
C ASP A 183 -3.81 -17.82 9.09
N MET A 184 -4.58 -18.17 8.07
CA MET A 184 -4.17 -19.19 7.10
C MET A 184 -2.85 -18.81 6.38
N HIS A 185 -2.61 -17.51 6.12
CA HIS A 185 -1.32 -17.09 5.54
C HIS A 185 -0.12 -17.40 6.45
N ASN A 186 -0.28 -17.34 7.79
CA ASN A 186 0.77 -17.73 8.72
C ASN A 186 1.04 -19.23 8.63
N ARG A 187 -0.02 -20.04 8.55
CA ARG A 187 0.08 -21.49 8.41
C ARG A 187 0.80 -21.88 7.11
N ILE A 188 0.42 -21.27 5.98
CA ILE A 188 1.04 -21.51 4.67
C ILE A 188 2.53 -21.14 4.73
N ARG A 189 2.85 -19.91 5.14
CA ARG A 189 4.24 -19.43 5.21
C ARG A 189 5.10 -20.29 6.13
N ASN A 190 4.59 -20.63 7.31
CA ASN A 190 5.34 -21.44 8.29
C ASN A 190 5.55 -22.88 7.77
N SER A 191 4.54 -23.47 7.11
CA SER A 191 4.68 -24.79 6.46
C SER A 191 5.75 -24.79 5.37
N ILE A 192 5.79 -23.75 4.53
CA ILE A 192 6.84 -23.58 3.50
C ILE A 192 8.23 -23.49 4.15
N ARG A 193 8.35 -22.69 5.23
CA ARG A 193 9.61 -22.58 5.99
C ARG A 193 10.05 -23.93 6.55
N ASP A 194 9.16 -24.63 7.22
CA ASP A 194 9.47 -25.87 7.93
C ASP A 194 9.86 -26.97 6.92
N TYR A 195 9.12 -27.06 5.79
CA TYR A 195 9.50 -27.94 4.68
C TYR A 195 10.88 -27.60 4.10
N ALA A 196 11.14 -26.31 3.87
CA ALA A 196 12.42 -25.86 3.32
C ALA A 196 13.59 -26.19 4.26
N PHE A 197 13.40 -26.10 5.58
CA PHE A 197 14.41 -26.49 6.57
C PHE A 197 14.61 -28.01 6.62
N GLU A 198 13.54 -28.79 6.65
CA GLU A 198 13.58 -30.25 6.68
C GLU A 198 14.29 -30.83 5.44
N HIS A 199 14.03 -30.26 4.27
CA HIS A 199 14.60 -30.71 3.01
C HIS A 199 15.85 -29.94 2.58
N SER A 200 16.41 -29.10 3.48
CA SER A 200 17.66 -28.35 3.23
C SER A 200 17.61 -27.51 1.95
N LEU A 201 16.45 -26.92 1.62
CA LEU A 201 16.37 -26.01 0.48
C LEU A 201 17.21 -24.76 0.76
N THR A 202 17.91 -24.28 -0.26
CA THR A 202 18.70 -23.05 -0.16
C THR A 202 17.78 -21.84 -0.24
N PHE A 203 18.12 -20.79 0.52
CA PHE A 203 17.42 -19.51 0.54
C PHE A 203 18.22 -18.47 -0.24
N PHE A 204 17.51 -17.57 -0.91
CA PHE A 204 18.13 -16.62 -1.83
C PHE A 204 19.06 -15.62 -1.11
N ASP A 205 20.26 -15.45 -1.65
CA ASP A 205 21.17 -14.38 -1.26
C ASP A 205 21.03 -13.19 -2.20
N LEU A 206 20.47 -12.09 -1.70
CA LEU A 206 20.22 -10.88 -2.48
C LEU A 206 21.50 -10.17 -2.97
N ARG A 207 22.67 -10.43 -2.36
CA ARG A 207 23.92 -9.83 -2.80
C ARG A 207 24.65 -10.72 -3.79
N GLU A 208 24.71 -12.01 -3.50
CA GLU A 208 25.40 -12.98 -4.33
C GLU A 208 24.53 -13.52 -5.45
N GLN A 209 23.20 -13.26 -5.41
CA GLN A 209 22.22 -13.65 -6.42
C GLN A 209 22.19 -15.16 -6.68
N HIS A 210 22.15 -15.95 -5.62
CA HIS A 210 22.03 -17.42 -5.69
C HIS A 210 21.14 -17.97 -4.56
N GLY A 211 20.68 -19.20 -4.71
CA GLY A 211 19.79 -19.90 -3.77
C GLY A 211 18.36 -20.02 -4.29
N LEU A 212 17.72 -21.13 -3.97
CA LEU A 212 16.47 -21.58 -4.62
C LEU A 212 15.23 -20.77 -4.22
N LEU A 213 14.94 -20.70 -2.91
CA LEU A 213 13.70 -20.09 -2.42
C LEU A 213 13.86 -18.57 -2.24
N ARG A 214 13.06 -17.78 -2.98
CA ARG A 214 13.30 -16.36 -3.12
C ARG A 214 12.23 -15.47 -2.50
N ASP A 215 10.95 -15.72 -2.81
CA ASP A 215 9.84 -14.91 -2.34
C ASP A 215 8.53 -15.70 -2.30
N ILE A 216 7.57 -15.26 -1.49
CA ILE A 216 6.24 -15.88 -1.39
C ILE A 216 5.19 -14.77 -1.39
N ILE A 217 4.26 -14.83 -2.34
CA ILE A 217 3.10 -13.95 -2.38
C ILE A 217 1.88 -14.77 -1.97
N ILE A 218 1.17 -14.30 -0.94
CA ILE A 218 -0.08 -14.94 -0.49
C ILE A 218 -1.19 -13.90 -0.63
N ARG A 219 -2.27 -14.29 -1.28
CA ARG A 219 -3.47 -13.48 -1.46
C ARG A 219 -4.70 -14.31 -1.15
N ASN A 220 -5.69 -13.69 -0.49
CA ASN A 220 -7.04 -14.24 -0.36
C ASN A 220 -8.05 -13.24 -0.91
N SER A 221 -9.28 -13.68 -1.07
CA SER A 221 -10.40 -12.84 -1.50
C SER A 221 -11.59 -12.99 -0.55
N ASN A 222 -12.52 -12.05 -0.65
CA ASN A 222 -13.77 -12.12 0.10
C ASN A 222 -14.74 -13.20 -0.41
N SER A 223 -14.43 -13.86 -1.54
CA SER A 223 -15.10 -15.09 -1.99
C SER A 223 -14.60 -16.36 -1.28
N GLY A 224 -13.56 -16.24 -0.42
CA GLY A 224 -12.93 -17.38 0.27
C GLY A 224 -11.88 -18.10 -0.54
N GLU A 225 -11.48 -17.59 -1.69
CA GLU A 225 -10.43 -18.17 -2.54
C GLU A 225 -9.04 -17.73 -2.06
N TRP A 226 -8.05 -18.62 -2.26
CA TRP A 226 -6.65 -18.37 -1.91
C TRP A 226 -5.74 -18.54 -3.10
N MET A 227 -4.84 -17.58 -3.29
CA MET A 227 -3.77 -17.60 -4.27
C MET A 227 -2.42 -17.60 -3.56
N VAL A 228 -1.55 -18.52 -3.95
CA VAL A 228 -0.17 -18.59 -3.47
C VAL A 228 0.75 -18.64 -4.66
N ILE A 229 1.76 -17.77 -4.67
CA ILE A 229 2.80 -17.72 -5.70
C ILE A 229 4.14 -17.86 -4.99
N VAL A 230 4.92 -18.87 -5.35
CA VAL A 230 6.27 -19.06 -4.83
C VAL A 230 7.27 -18.65 -5.91
N GLN A 231 8.18 -17.76 -5.58
CA GLN A 231 9.27 -17.38 -6.46
C GLN A 231 10.51 -18.21 -6.16
N PHE A 232 11.04 -18.83 -7.17
CA PHE A 232 12.28 -19.60 -7.15
C PHE A 232 13.36 -18.91 -7.99
N HIS A 233 14.60 -19.32 -7.78
CA HIS A 233 15.73 -18.98 -8.62
C HIS A 233 16.53 -20.26 -8.86
N TYR A 234 16.55 -20.76 -10.10
CA TYR A 234 17.18 -22.02 -10.47
C TYR A 234 18.64 -21.74 -10.85
N ASP A 235 19.58 -22.16 -10.04
CA ASP A 235 21.02 -22.03 -10.29
C ASP A 235 21.81 -23.32 -10.08
N GLU A 236 21.15 -24.39 -9.57
CA GLU A 236 21.75 -25.68 -9.35
C GLU A 236 20.97 -26.82 -10.06
N GLU A 237 21.66 -27.90 -10.40
CA GLU A 237 21.02 -29.10 -10.92
C GLU A 237 20.01 -29.66 -9.89
N GLY A 238 18.80 -29.97 -10.33
CA GLY A 238 17.72 -30.48 -9.48
C GLY A 238 16.88 -29.41 -8.81
N ASP A 239 17.11 -28.10 -9.05
CA ASP A 239 16.31 -27.04 -8.48
C ASP A 239 14.85 -27.08 -8.90
N GLU A 240 14.59 -27.41 -10.14
CA GLU A 240 13.22 -27.58 -10.65
C GLU A 240 12.49 -28.71 -9.90
N GLN A 241 13.14 -29.87 -9.70
CA GLN A 241 12.55 -31.00 -8.97
C GLN A 241 12.30 -30.63 -7.50
N ARG A 242 13.25 -29.93 -6.85
CA ARG A 242 13.12 -29.46 -5.46
C ARG A 242 11.97 -28.47 -5.32
N SER A 243 11.83 -27.54 -6.27
CA SER A 243 10.73 -26.58 -6.27
C SER A 243 9.37 -27.25 -6.48
N LEU A 244 9.25 -28.17 -7.44
CA LEU A 244 8.02 -28.91 -7.68
C LEU A 244 7.63 -29.80 -6.49
N ALA A 245 8.59 -30.36 -5.75
CA ALA A 245 8.31 -31.10 -4.52
C ALA A 245 7.75 -30.20 -3.43
N LEU A 246 8.27 -28.97 -3.24
CA LEU A 246 7.70 -27.99 -2.34
C LEU A 246 6.29 -27.57 -2.79
N MET A 247 6.07 -27.34 -4.09
CA MET A 247 4.74 -27.00 -4.60
C MET A 247 3.73 -28.11 -4.35
N GLN A 248 4.13 -29.39 -4.49
CA GLN A 248 3.29 -30.55 -4.17
C GLN A 248 2.96 -30.61 -2.66
N HIS A 249 3.96 -30.35 -1.79
CA HIS A 249 3.73 -30.25 -0.34
C HIS A 249 2.68 -29.19 0.01
N ILE A 250 2.75 -28.01 -0.60
CA ILE A 250 1.77 -26.93 -0.39
C ILE A 250 0.38 -27.40 -0.86
N ALA A 251 0.30 -28.02 -2.05
CA ALA A 251 -0.94 -28.49 -2.64
C ALA A 251 -1.65 -29.56 -1.78
N ASP A 252 -0.89 -30.40 -1.12
CA ASP A 252 -1.40 -31.49 -0.27
C ASP A 252 -1.76 -30.99 1.13
N SER A 253 -0.99 -30.03 1.66
CA SER A 253 -1.19 -29.46 3.00
C SER A 253 -2.34 -28.45 3.08
N PHE A 254 -2.64 -27.76 1.98
CA PHE A 254 -3.64 -26.69 1.92
C PHE A 254 -4.59 -26.85 0.74
N PRO A 255 -5.57 -27.76 0.83
CA PRO A 255 -6.56 -28.00 -0.22
C PRO A 255 -7.45 -26.77 -0.50
N GLU A 256 -7.50 -25.81 0.43
CA GLU A 256 -8.25 -24.55 0.29
C GLU A 256 -7.62 -23.59 -0.73
N ILE A 257 -6.35 -23.78 -1.12
CA ILE A 257 -5.70 -22.96 -2.15
C ILE A 257 -6.32 -23.28 -3.50
N THR A 258 -6.98 -22.29 -4.09
CA THR A 258 -7.66 -22.37 -5.39
C THR A 258 -6.77 -22.02 -6.57
N ALA A 259 -5.68 -21.28 -6.30
CA ALA A 259 -4.72 -20.82 -7.31
C ALA A 259 -3.29 -20.97 -6.77
N LEU A 260 -2.63 -22.07 -7.06
CA LEU A 260 -1.25 -22.32 -6.67
C LEU A 260 -0.32 -22.20 -7.86
N MET A 261 0.62 -21.25 -7.78
CA MET A 261 1.48 -20.86 -8.89
C MET A 261 2.93 -20.70 -8.45
N TYR A 262 3.83 -20.72 -9.41
CA TYR A 262 5.24 -20.43 -9.16
C TYR A 262 5.87 -19.66 -10.32
N VAL A 263 7.02 -19.05 -10.02
CA VAL A 263 7.83 -18.28 -10.97
C VAL A 263 9.29 -18.68 -10.79
N ASN A 264 9.99 -18.94 -11.89
CA ASN A 264 11.46 -18.99 -11.89
C ASN A 264 11.99 -17.61 -12.24
N ASN A 265 12.28 -16.79 -11.21
CA ASN A 265 12.72 -15.42 -11.36
C ASN A 265 14.24 -15.31 -11.36
N GLN A 266 14.84 -15.16 -12.52
CA GLN A 266 16.29 -15.04 -12.74
C GLN A 266 16.80 -13.58 -12.71
N LYS A 267 15.92 -12.60 -12.39
CA LYS A 267 16.31 -11.18 -12.36
C LYS A 267 16.96 -10.79 -11.03
N CYS A 268 17.60 -9.62 -11.02
CA CYS A 268 18.16 -9.05 -9.79
C CYS A 268 17.10 -8.53 -8.80
N ASN A 269 15.85 -8.36 -9.24
CA ASN A 269 14.74 -7.89 -8.39
C ASN A 269 13.64 -8.94 -8.25
N ASP A 270 12.75 -8.76 -7.31
CA ASP A 270 11.65 -9.67 -6.94
C ASP A 270 10.33 -9.44 -7.71
N THR A 271 10.28 -8.47 -8.64
CA THR A 271 9.07 -8.18 -9.40
C THR A 271 8.73 -9.29 -10.38
N ILE A 272 7.45 -9.66 -10.47
CA ILE A 272 6.94 -10.72 -11.37
C ILE A 272 6.18 -10.19 -12.59
N GLY A 273 6.03 -8.87 -12.73
CA GLY A 273 5.21 -8.26 -13.79
C GLY A 273 5.57 -8.72 -15.20
N ASP A 274 6.84 -8.88 -15.49
CA ASP A 274 7.41 -9.31 -16.77
C ASP A 274 7.87 -10.78 -16.78
N GLN A 275 7.48 -11.59 -15.79
CA GLN A 275 7.85 -12.99 -15.69
C GLN A 275 6.68 -13.89 -16.05
N ASP A 276 6.99 -15.13 -16.49
CA ASP A 276 5.98 -16.16 -16.70
C ASP A 276 5.56 -16.75 -15.34
N VAL A 277 4.29 -16.63 -15.03
CA VAL A 277 3.67 -17.23 -13.83
C VAL A 277 3.06 -18.57 -14.24
N ILE A 278 3.57 -19.65 -13.69
CA ILE A 278 3.19 -21.02 -14.06
C ILE A 278 2.16 -21.53 -13.04
N VAL A 279 1.00 -21.96 -13.51
CA VAL A 279 -0.02 -22.60 -12.69
C VAL A 279 0.43 -24.03 -12.37
N PHE A 280 0.61 -24.32 -11.08
CA PHE A 280 0.91 -25.66 -10.59
C PHE A 280 -0.38 -26.45 -10.33
N LYS A 281 -1.38 -25.81 -9.70
CA LYS A 281 -2.68 -26.43 -9.37
C LYS A 281 -3.78 -25.36 -9.32
N GLY A 282 -4.95 -25.72 -9.83
CA GLY A 282 -6.15 -24.87 -9.76
C GLY A 282 -6.21 -23.81 -10.86
N ASN A 283 -6.63 -22.61 -10.50
CA ASN A 283 -6.85 -21.50 -11.41
C ASN A 283 -5.62 -20.59 -11.54
N ASP A 284 -5.62 -19.72 -12.57
CA ASP A 284 -4.65 -18.65 -12.76
C ASP A 284 -5.07 -17.32 -12.07
N HIS A 285 -6.17 -17.33 -11.30
CA HIS A 285 -6.78 -16.17 -10.69
C HIS A 285 -7.64 -16.53 -9.48
N ILE A 286 -8.05 -15.50 -8.73
CA ILE A 286 -9.13 -15.53 -7.73
C ILE A 286 -10.15 -14.45 -8.06
N TYR A 287 -11.32 -14.51 -7.42
CA TYR A 287 -12.37 -13.51 -7.58
C TYR A 287 -12.59 -12.70 -6.30
N GLU A 288 -12.67 -11.39 -6.46
CA GLU A 288 -13.17 -10.47 -5.43
C GLU A 288 -14.60 -10.03 -5.76
N HIS A 289 -15.42 -9.83 -4.74
CA HIS A 289 -16.79 -9.36 -4.89
C HIS A 289 -16.97 -7.94 -4.32
N MET A 290 -17.75 -7.13 -5.01
CA MET A 290 -18.15 -5.80 -4.55
C MET A 290 -19.59 -5.54 -4.98
N GLU A 291 -20.51 -5.49 -4.02
CA GLU A 291 -21.95 -5.55 -4.31
C GLU A 291 -22.27 -6.79 -5.18
N GLU A 292 -22.95 -6.61 -6.30
CA GLU A 292 -23.22 -7.67 -7.27
C GLU A 292 -22.10 -7.91 -8.28
N LEU A 293 -21.03 -7.11 -8.21
CA LEU A 293 -19.91 -7.21 -9.15
C LEU A 293 -18.88 -8.23 -8.69
N ARG A 294 -18.28 -8.89 -9.67
CA ARG A 294 -17.21 -9.85 -9.48
C ARG A 294 -15.98 -9.42 -10.30
N PHE A 295 -14.84 -9.35 -9.65
CA PHE A 295 -13.59 -8.93 -10.26
C PHE A 295 -12.60 -10.08 -10.31
N LYS A 296 -12.12 -10.42 -11.51
CA LYS A 296 -11.02 -11.35 -11.71
C LYS A 296 -9.72 -10.68 -11.29
N VAL A 297 -8.99 -11.32 -10.38
CA VAL A 297 -7.72 -10.84 -9.86
C VAL A 297 -6.65 -11.87 -10.15
N GLY A 298 -5.80 -11.59 -11.11
CA GLY A 298 -4.65 -12.43 -11.48
C GLY A 298 -3.43 -12.21 -10.59
N PRO A 299 -2.36 -12.98 -10.78
CA PRO A 299 -1.12 -12.89 -10.01
C PRO A 299 -0.43 -11.53 -10.13
N LYS A 300 -0.57 -10.86 -11.26
CA LYS A 300 0.03 -9.56 -11.57
C LYS A 300 -0.92 -8.38 -11.39
N SER A 301 -2.24 -8.65 -11.22
CA SER A 301 -3.26 -7.62 -11.14
C SER A 301 -3.13 -6.82 -9.84
N PHE A 302 -3.20 -5.50 -9.95
CA PHE A 302 -3.40 -4.64 -8.79
C PHE A 302 -4.86 -4.73 -8.33
N TYR A 303 -5.07 -4.92 -7.05
CA TYR A 303 -6.35 -4.77 -6.36
C TYR A 303 -6.09 -4.23 -4.95
N GLN A 304 -6.97 -3.38 -4.43
CA GLN A 304 -6.81 -2.77 -3.10
C GLN A 304 -6.67 -3.84 -2.02
N THR A 305 -5.66 -3.70 -1.17
CA THR A 305 -5.29 -4.77 -0.22
C THR A 305 -6.12 -4.80 1.07
N ASN A 306 -7.13 -3.96 1.20
CA ASN A 306 -8.19 -4.02 2.20
C ASN A 306 -9.52 -3.93 1.46
N THR A 307 -10.13 -5.07 1.16
CA THR A 307 -11.34 -5.17 0.34
C THR A 307 -12.52 -4.44 0.98
N ASP A 308 -12.74 -4.60 2.29
CA ASP A 308 -13.86 -3.98 3.01
C ASP A 308 -13.78 -2.45 2.94
N GLN A 309 -12.60 -1.89 3.21
CA GLN A 309 -12.39 -0.44 3.15
C GLN A 309 -12.32 0.10 1.71
N ALA A 310 -11.87 -0.69 0.75
CA ALA A 310 -11.91 -0.31 -0.67
C ALA A 310 -13.35 -0.10 -1.15
N TYR A 311 -14.26 -0.96 -0.71
CA TYR A 311 -15.68 -0.78 -0.99
C TYR A 311 -16.20 0.55 -0.44
N HIS A 312 -15.89 0.89 0.81
CA HIS A 312 -16.29 2.19 1.39
C HIS A 312 -15.67 3.37 0.66
N LEU A 313 -14.38 3.28 0.30
CA LEU A 313 -13.69 4.31 -0.48
C LEU A 313 -14.36 4.55 -1.84
N TYR A 314 -14.72 3.47 -2.54
CA TYR A 314 -15.37 3.55 -3.84
C TYR A 314 -16.85 3.99 -3.74
N CYS A 315 -17.54 3.67 -2.65
CA CYS A 315 -18.86 4.27 -2.37
C CYS A 315 -18.76 5.78 -2.23
N VAL A 316 -17.76 6.30 -1.51
CA VAL A 316 -17.52 7.75 -1.41
C VAL A 316 -17.24 8.35 -2.79
N ALA A 317 -16.38 7.71 -3.59
CA ALA A 317 -16.07 8.19 -4.93
C ALA A 317 -17.32 8.21 -5.84
N ARG A 318 -18.13 7.15 -5.81
CA ARG A 318 -19.40 7.05 -6.54
C ARG A 318 -20.41 8.12 -6.09
N ASP A 319 -20.57 8.34 -4.79
CA ASP A 319 -21.48 9.33 -4.23
C ASP A 319 -21.04 10.76 -4.58
N PHE A 320 -19.73 11.02 -4.56
CA PHE A 320 -19.17 12.31 -4.97
C PHE A 320 -19.31 12.55 -6.49
N ALA A 321 -19.30 11.51 -7.30
CA ALA A 321 -19.53 11.60 -8.73
C ALA A 321 -20.97 12.08 -9.07
N GLN A 322 -21.96 11.87 -8.16
CA GLN A 322 -23.35 12.33 -8.31
C GLN A 322 -23.95 11.95 -9.68
N LEU A 323 -23.81 10.71 -10.07
CA LEU A 323 -24.25 10.20 -11.37
C LEU A 323 -25.77 10.01 -11.39
N THR A 324 -26.40 10.38 -12.52
CA THR A 324 -27.86 10.31 -12.77
C THR A 324 -28.24 9.32 -13.87
N GLY A 325 -27.24 8.68 -14.52
CA GLY A 325 -27.43 7.78 -15.65
C GLY A 325 -27.19 8.43 -17.01
N ASN A 326 -26.96 9.74 -17.06
CA ASN A 326 -26.78 10.48 -18.31
C ASN A 326 -25.34 10.93 -18.58
N GLU A 327 -24.48 10.81 -17.58
CA GLU A 327 -23.13 11.35 -17.64
C GLU A 327 -22.17 10.44 -18.44
N THR A 328 -21.26 11.08 -19.18
CA THR A 328 -20.02 10.47 -19.64
C THR A 328 -18.98 10.62 -18.54
N VAL A 329 -18.47 9.50 -18.05
CA VAL A 329 -17.47 9.45 -16.99
C VAL A 329 -16.11 9.01 -17.58
N TYR A 330 -15.05 9.73 -17.24
CA TYR A 330 -13.69 9.27 -17.51
C TYR A 330 -13.04 8.80 -16.20
N ASP A 331 -12.55 7.55 -16.18
CA ASP A 331 -11.82 6.96 -15.06
C ASP A 331 -10.33 6.92 -15.42
N LEU A 332 -9.58 7.88 -14.86
CA LEU A 332 -8.14 8.02 -15.12
C LEU A 332 -7.34 7.21 -14.08
N TYR A 333 -6.33 6.49 -14.55
CA TYR A 333 -5.60 5.48 -13.79
C TYR A 333 -6.51 4.31 -13.38
N THR A 334 -7.30 3.84 -14.35
CA THR A 334 -8.40 2.89 -14.10
C THR A 334 -7.94 1.51 -13.59
N GLY A 335 -6.65 1.17 -13.74
CA GLY A 335 -6.10 -0.13 -13.36
C GLY A 335 -6.87 -1.27 -14.02
N THR A 336 -7.32 -2.24 -13.25
CA THR A 336 -8.16 -3.37 -13.71
C THR A 336 -9.64 -3.01 -13.89
N GLY A 337 -9.96 -1.71 -14.02
CA GLY A 337 -11.30 -1.22 -14.26
C GLY A 337 -12.23 -1.30 -13.05
N THR A 338 -11.72 -1.35 -11.83
CA THR A 338 -12.55 -1.56 -10.63
C THR A 338 -13.53 -0.40 -10.42
N ILE A 339 -13.04 0.86 -10.41
CA ILE A 339 -13.90 2.05 -10.24
C ILE A 339 -14.80 2.22 -11.46
N ALA A 340 -14.25 2.08 -12.68
CA ALA A 340 -15.03 2.18 -13.92
C ALA A 340 -16.26 1.27 -13.91
N ASN A 341 -16.05 -0.03 -13.61
CA ASN A 341 -17.15 -1.00 -13.53
C ASN A 341 -18.12 -0.71 -12.38
N PHE A 342 -17.59 -0.26 -11.23
CA PHE A 342 -18.40 0.05 -10.05
C PHE A 342 -19.38 1.22 -10.26
N VAL A 343 -19.03 2.17 -11.14
CA VAL A 343 -19.88 3.31 -11.45
C VAL A 343 -20.68 3.15 -12.75
N ALA A 344 -20.33 2.18 -13.59
CA ALA A 344 -20.87 2.03 -14.96
C ALA A 344 -22.39 1.99 -15.03
N ARG A 345 -23.05 1.24 -14.13
CA ARG A 345 -24.52 1.14 -14.11
C ARG A 345 -25.25 2.43 -13.74
N LYS A 346 -24.51 3.44 -13.26
CA LYS A 346 -25.03 4.78 -12.92
C LYS A 346 -24.60 5.86 -13.91
N ALA A 347 -23.93 5.49 -15.00
CA ALA A 347 -23.45 6.38 -16.05
C ALA A 347 -24.01 6.00 -17.41
N SER A 348 -24.08 6.95 -18.34
CA SER A 348 -24.39 6.67 -19.75
C SER A 348 -23.23 5.94 -20.43
N LYS A 349 -22.01 6.38 -20.15
CA LYS A 349 -20.78 5.83 -20.71
C LYS A 349 -19.64 6.01 -19.73
N VAL A 350 -18.73 5.04 -19.66
CA VAL A 350 -17.47 5.13 -18.90
C VAL A 350 -16.28 4.87 -19.82
N VAL A 351 -15.29 5.75 -19.77
CA VAL A 351 -14.03 5.65 -20.51
C VAL A 351 -12.90 5.49 -19.50
N GLY A 352 -12.26 4.33 -19.47
CA GLY A 352 -11.12 4.04 -18.60
C GLY A 352 -9.80 4.20 -19.36
N ILE A 353 -8.82 4.86 -18.74
CA ILE A 353 -7.47 5.03 -19.30
C ILE A 353 -6.44 4.56 -18.29
N GLU A 354 -5.50 3.71 -18.73
CA GLU A 354 -4.45 3.13 -17.90
C GLU A 354 -3.16 2.98 -18.71
N TYR A 355 -2.02 3.19 -18.06
CA TYR A 355 -0.72 3.07 -18.72
C TYR A 355 -0.33 1.61 -19.01
N VAL A 356 -0.74 0.67 -18.16
CA VAL A 356 -0.36 -0.76 -18.24
C VAL A 356 -1.33 -1.52 -19.13
N PRO A 357 -0.90 -2.04 -20.31
CA PRO A 357 -1.79 -2.74 -21.25
C PRO A 357 -2.47 -3.98 -20.65
N GLU A 358 -1.75 -4.75 -19.82
CA GLU A 358 -2.27 -5.96 -19.19
C GLU A 358 -3.42 -5.64 -18.21
N ALA A 359 -3.34 -4.52 -17.53
CA ALA A 359 -4.42 -4.06 -16.65
C ALA A 359 -5.69 -3.68 -17.46
N ILE A 360 -5.52 -3.13 -18.66
CA ILE A 360 -6.63 -2.84 -19.57
C ILE A 360 -7.32 -4.13 -20.06
N GLU A 361 -6.55 -5.19 -20.34
CA GLU A 361 -7.16 -6.48 -20.69
C GLU A 361 -7.95 -7.06 -19.49
N ASP A 362 -7.41 -6.98 -18.27
CA ASP A 362 -8.14 -7.34 -17.07
C ASP A 362 -9.43 -6.49 -16.90
N ALA A 363 -9.38 -5.18 -17.18
CA ALA A 363 -10.54 -4.28 -17.10
C ALA A 363 -11.66 -4.69 -18.07
N LYS A 364 -11.31 -5.06 -19.32
CA LYS A 364 -12.27 -5.56 -20.32
C LYS A 364 -12.90 -6.88 -19.86
N VAL A 365 -12.09 -7.81 -19.37
CA VAL A 365 -12.57 -9.08 -18.82
C VAL A 365 -13.52 -8.85 -17.66
N ASN A 366 -13.20 -7.90 -16.77
CA ASN A 366 -14.05 -7.55 -15.63
C ASN A 366 -15.38 -6.92 -16.06
N SER A 367 -15.42 -6.13 -17.13
CA SER A 367 -16.69 -5.65 -17.70
C SER A 367 -17.51 -6.79 -18.28
N GLU A 368 -16.89 -7.68 -19.05
CA GLU A 368 -17.57 -8.83 -19.68
C GLU A 368 -18.19 -9.77 -18.63
N ILE A 369 -17.43 -10.14 -17.59
CA ILE A 369 -17.91 -11.01 -16.51
C ILE A 369 -19.15 -10.43 -15.82
N ASN A 370 -19.24 -9.08 -15.73
CA ASN A 370 -20.33 -8.38 -15.06
C ASN A 370 -21.47 -7.95 -16.01
N GLY A 371 -21.38 -8.29 -17.30
CA GLY A 371 -22.38 -7.90 -18.31
C GLY A 371 -22.50 -6.40 -18.45
N ILE A 372 -21.38 -5.67 -18.33
CA ILE A 372 -21.30 -4.21 -18.47
C ILE A 372 -20.84 -3.91 -19.90
N ASP A 373 -21.67 -3.20 -20.66
CA ASP A 373 -21.50 -2.92 -22.10
C ASP A 373 -21.25 -1.43 -22.41
N ASN A 374 -21.34 -0.57 -21.41
CA ASN A 374 -21.16 0.88 -21.56
C ASN A 374 -19.77 1.37 -21.11
N THR A 375 -18.80 0.48 -20.96
CA THR A 375 -17.41 0.81 -20.66
C THR A 375 -16.51 0.67 -21.90
N SER A 376 -15.50 1.51 -22.00
CA SER A 376 -14.45 1.42 -23.03
C SER A 376 -13.09 1.69 -22.38
N PHE A 377 -12.07 0.87 -22.66
CA PHE A 377 -10.77 0.94 -22.01
C PHE A 377 -9.63 1.14 -22.99
N PHE A 378 -8.68 2.03 -22.66
CA PHE A 378 -7.57 2.43 -23.53
C PHE A 378 -6.24 2.37 -22.78
N ALA A 379 -5.25 1.71 -23.39
CA ALA A 379 -3.91 1.59 -22.82
C ALA A 379 -3.01 2.71 -23.35
N GLY A 380 -2.33 3.42 -22.43
CA GLY A 380 -1.31 4.42 -22.74
C GLY A 380 -1.19 5.53 -21.70
N ASP A 381 -0.21 6.42 -21.91
CA ASP A 381 0.00 7.55 -21.01
C ASP A 381 -1.14 8.58 -21.16
N MET A 382 -1.76 8.96 -20.05
CA MET A 382 -2.90 9.89 -20.04
C MET A 382 -2.63 11.20 -20.75
N LYS A 383 -1.38 11.72 -20.63
CA LYS A 383 -1.01 12.98 -21.31
C LYS A 383 -0.99 12.86 -22.83
N ASP A 384 -0.78 11.64 -23.36
CA ASP A 384 -0.66 11.38 -24.80
C ASP A 384 -2.01 10.93 -25.40
N ILE A 385 -2.84 10.24 -24.61
CA ILE A 385 -4.16 9.75 -25.04
C ILE A 385 -5.24 10.82 -24.91
N LEU A 386 -5.30 11.53 -23.81
CA LEU A 386 -6.39 12.46 -23.48
C LEU A 386 -6.25 13.77 -24.28
N THR A 387 -6.37 13.68 -25.62
CA THR A 387 -6.31 14.79 -26.55
C THR A 387 -7.70 15.31 -26.90
N ASP A 388 -7.80 16.48 -27.55
CA ASP A 388 -9.07 17.04 -28.02
C ASP A 388 -9.74 16.11 -29.04
N GLU A 389 -8.96 15.42 -29.88
CA GLU A 389 -9.45 14.43 -30.84
C GLU A 389 -10.04 13.21 -30.12
N PHE A 390 -9.36 12.71 -29.09
CA PHE A 390 -9.85 11.60 -28.28
C PHE A 390 -11.17 11.96 -27.59
N ILE A 391 -11.26 13.16 -27.02
CA ILE A 391 -12.49 13.67 -26.40
C ILE A 391 -13.60 13.83 -27.43
N ALA A 392 -13.30 14.31 -28.63
CA ALA A 392 -14.29 14.44 -29.71
C ALA A 392 -14.83 13.06 -30.17
N GLU A 393 -13.99 12.03 -30.20
CA GLU A 393 -14.37 10.66 -30.61
C GLU A 393 -15.16 9.94 -29.50
N HIS A 394 -14.72 10.06 -28.25
CA HIS A 394 -15.26 9.28 -27.14
C HIS A 394 -16.31 10.01 -26.31
N GLY A 395 -16.54 11.29 -26.56
CA GLY A 395 -17.50 12.16 -25.88
C GLY A 395 -16.84 12.97 -24.75
N HIS A 396 -17.29 14.20 -24.60
CA HIS A 396 -16.82 15.12 -23.57
C HIS A 396 -17.16 14.58 -22.16
N PRO A 397 -16.19 14.50 -21.22
CA PRO A 397 -16.48 14.01 -19.87
C PRO A 397 -17.33 15.02 -19.09
N ASP A 398 -18.45 14.57 -18.53
CA ASP A 398 -19.20 15.32 -17.52
C ASP A 398 -18.53 15.20 -16.14
N VAL A 399 -17.94 14.03 -15.87
CA VAL A 399 -17.26 13.70 -14.63
C VAL A 399 -15.93 13.01 -14.93
N ILE A 400 -14.88 13.43 -14.26
CA ILE A 400 -13.62 12.68 -14.21
C ILE A 400 -13.46 12.10 -12.80
N ILE A 401 -13.21 10.79 -12.70
CA ILE A 401 -12.73 10.12 -11.48
C ILE A 401 -11.25 9.84 -11.72
N THR A 402 -10.40 10.11 -10.74
CA THR A 402 -8.95 9.91 -10.86
C THR A 402 -8.38 9.35 -9.56
N ASP A 403 -7.60 8.28 -9.67
CA ASP A 403 -6.88 7.63 -8.54
C ASP A 403 -5.40 7.46 -8.92
N PRO A 404 -4.62 8.55 -8.99
CA PRO A 404 -3.24 8.52 -9.45
C PRO A 404 -2.30 7.87 -8.43
N PRO A 405 -1.09 7.46 -8.84
CA PRO A 405 -0.07 6.93 -7.94
C PRO A 405 0.36 7.96 -6.89
N ARG A 406 1.14 7.53 -5.89
CA ARG A 406 1.61 8.37 -4.76
C ARG A 406 2.27 9.69 -5.15
N ALA A 407 2.81 9.80 -6.35
CA ALA A 407 3.39 11.03 -6.88
C ALA A 407 2.34 12.10 -7.24
N GLY A 408 1.06 11.74 -7.27
CA GLY A 408 -0.03 12.57 -7.79
C GLY A 408 -0.07 12.59 -9.32
N MET A 409 -0.87 13.47 -9.89
CA MET A 409 -0.96 13.66 -11.33
C MET A 409 0.27 14.38 -11.90
N HIS A 410 0.64 14.04 -13.13
CA HIS A 410 1.62 14.84 -13.86
C HIS A 410 1.00 16.20 -14.21
N PRO A 411 1.76 17.31 -14.18
CA PRO A 411 1.22 18.64 -14.50
C PRO A 411 0.54 18.74 -15.87
N ASP A 412 0.99 17.98 -16.85
CA ASP A 412 0.36 17.97 -18.17
C ASP A 412 -0.99 17.24 -18.17
N VAL A 413 -1.18 16.20 -17.36
CA VAL A 413 -2.49 15.58 -17.15
C VAL A 413 -3.47 16.58 -16.51
N VAL A 414 -3.00 17.34 -15.51
CA VAL A 414 -3.83 18.41 -14.90
C VAL A 414 -4.25 19.45 -15.94
N LYS A 415 -3.35 19.88 -16.85
CA LYS A 415 -3.70 20.81 -17.93
C LYS A 415 -4.75 20.25 -18.86
N VAL A 416 -4.64 18.98 -19.24
CA VAL A 416 -5.65 18.34 -20.12
C VAL A 416 -7.00 18.26 -19.43
N ILE A 417 -7.03 17.91 -18.14
CA ILE A 417 -8.27 17.94 -17.35
C ILE A 417 -8.90 19.35 -17.32
N MET A 418 -8.08 20.38 -17.14
CA MET A 418 -8.54 21.76 -17.15
C MET A 418 -9.07 22.19 -18.54
N ASN A 419 -8.47 21.74 -19.63
CA ASN A 419 -8.93 22.01 -20.99
C ASN A 419 -10.27 21.27 -21.27
N ALA A 420 -10.35 20.00 -20.86
CA ALA A 420 -11.59 19.21 -20.96
C ALA A 420 -12.73 19.82 -20.10
N ALA A 421 -12.39 20.54 -19.04
CA ALA A 421 -13.33 21.26 -18.18
C ALA A 421 -14.58 20.44 -17.77
N PRO A 422 -14.45 19.22 -17.21
CA PRO A 422 -15.60 18.47 -16.73
C PRO A 422 -16.35 19.25 -15.64
N LYS A 423 -17.65 19.01 -15.51
CA LYS A 423 -18.45 19.66 -14.47
C LYS A 423 -18.00 19.30 -13.05
N ARG A 424 -17.49 18.07 -12.88
CA ARG A 424 -17.03 17.52 -11.60
C ARG A 424 -15.75 16.70 -11.78
N ILE A 425 -14.89 16.75 -10.76
CA ILE A 425 -13.74 15.85 -10.64
C ILE A 425 -13.84 15.18 -9.28
N VAL A 426 -13.76 13.87 -9.23
CA VAL A 426 -13.59 13.07 -8.00
C VAL A 426 -12.14 12.61 -7.94
N TYR A 427 -11.40 13.15 -7.00
CA TYR A 427 -9.98 12.86 -6.84
C TYR A 427 -9.75 11.96 -5.62
N VAL A 428 -9.50 10.67 -5.85
CA VAL A 428 -9.06 9.70 -4.85
C VAL A 428 -7.54 9.76 -4.74
N SER A 429 -6.98 9.72 -3.53
CA SER A 429 -5.52 9.81 -3.35
C SER A 429 -5.03 9.14 -2.07
N CYS A 430 -4.00 8.32 -2.20
CA CYS A 430 -3.25 7.75 -1.08
C CYS A 430 -2.19 8.71 -0.48
N ASN A 431 -2.08 9.94 -1.01
CA ASN A 431 -1.11 10.93 -0.53
C ASN A 431 -1.72 12.35 -0.55
N PRO A 432 -2.31 12.80 0.56
CA PRO A 432 -2.93 14.12 0.63
C PRO A 432 -1.98 15.30 0.34
N ALA A 433 -0.65 15.11 0.45
CA ALA A 433 0.32 16.17 0.15
C ALA A 433 0.43 16.41 -1.36
N THR A 434 0.50 15.35 -2.17
CA THR A 434 0.51 15.47 -3.64
C THR A 434 -0.86 15.85 -4.17
N GLN A 435 -1.93 15.34 -3.58
CA GLN A 435 -3.28 15.79 -3.88
C GLN A 435 -3.43 17.31 -3.64
N ALA A 436 -2.94 17.82 -2.52
CA ALA A 436 -2.99 19.23 -2.20
C ALA A 436 -2.25 20.10 -3.24
N ARG A 437 -1.09 19.65 -3.74
CA ARG A 437 -0.36 20.28 -4.84
C ARG A 437 -1.21 20.34 -6.11
N ASP A 438 -1.85 19.25 -6.44
CA ASP A 438 -2.66 19.16 -7.66
C ASP A 438 -3.95 20.00 -7.55
N LEU A 439 -4.56 20.05 -6.34
CA LEU A 439 -5.68 20.94 -6.06
C LEU A 439 -5.32 22.42 -6.28
N GLN A 440 -4.10 22.83 -5.91
CA GLN A 440 -3.61 24.19 -6.18
C GLN A 440 -3.53 24.49 -7.68
N LEU A 441 -3.16 23.50 -8.50
CA LEU A 441 -3.12 23.64 -9.95
C LEU A 441 -4.53 23.70 -10.57
N LEU A 442 -5.51 23.02 -9.98
CA LEU A 442 -6.90 22.98 -10.42
C LEU A 442 -7.72 24.18 -9.92
N ASP A 443 -7.27 24.89 -8.87
CA ASP A 443 -8.03 25.97 -8.22
C ASP A 443 -8.45 27.12 -9.17
N PRO A 444 -7.71 27.50 -10.21
CA PRO A 444 -8.18 28.55 -11.13
C PRO A 444 -9.55 28.26 -11.75
N LEU A 445 -9.89 26.99 -12.00
CA LEU A 445 -11.13 26.57 -12.66
C LEU A 445 -12.11 25.84 -11.73
N TYR A 446 -11.61 25.21 -10.66
CA TYR A 446 -12.40 24.36 -9.77
C TYR A 446 -12.40 24.86 -8.34
N LYS A 447 -13.49 24.60 -7.61
CA LYS A 447 -13.55 24.73 -6.15
C LYS A 447 -13.67 23.36 -5.50
N VAL A 448 -13.07 23.20 -4.34
CA VAL A 448 -13.27 22.02 -3.49
C VAL A 448 -14.66 22.12 -2.83
N GLU A 449 -15.50 21.10 -3.08
CA GLU A 449 -16.88 21.08 -2.55
C GLU A 449 -17.03 20.11 -1.38
N LYS A 450 -16.35 18.97 -1.43
CA LYS A 450 -16.35 17.96 -0.35
C LYS A 450 -14.97 17.33 -0.18
N VAL A 451 -14.68 16.92 1.05
CA VAL A 451 -13.45 16.20 1.40
C VAL A 451 -13.81 15.09 2.37
N GLN A 452 -13.43 13.85 2.06
CA GLN A 452 -13.65 12.67 2.90
C GLN A 452 -12.37 11.87 3.05
N PRO A 453 -11.69 11.95 4.20
CA PRO A 453 -10.60 11.04 4.54
C PRO A 453 -11.12 9.63 4.85
N VAL A 454 -10.34 8.62 4.48
CA VAL A 454 -10.66 7.19 4.71
C VAL A 454 -9.42 6.47 5.23
N ASP A 455 -9.56 5.72 6.32
CA ASP A 455 -8.49 4.86 6.82
C ASP A 455 -8.53 3.48 6.17
N MET A 456 -7.71 3.29 5.13
CA MET A 456 -7.55 2.00 4.46
C MET A 456 -6.64 1.03 5.22
N PHE A 457 -5.71 1.55 6.04
CA PHE A 457 -4.63 0.76 6.62
C PHE A 457 -4.41 1.07 8.10
N PRO A 458 -5.23 0.50 9.00
CA PRO A 458 -5.02 0.58 10.46
C PRO A 458 -3.59 0.25 10.86
N HIS A 459 -3.10 0.88 11.93
CA HIS A 459 -1.74 0.76 12.48
C HIS A 459 -0.62 1.27 11.56
N THR A 460 -0.95 1.92 10.45
CA THR A 460 0.00 2.61 9.56
C THR A 460 -0.34 4.10 9.45
N PRO A 461 0.59 4.96 9.03
CA PRO A 461 0.33 6.39 8.85
C PRO A 461 -0.37 6.71 7.52
N HIS A 462 -0.66 5.72 6.69
CA HIS A 462 -1.29 5.92 5.40
C HIS A 462 -2.76 6.30 5.58
N VAL A 463 -3.20 7.26 4.79
CA VAL A 463 -4.59 7.71 4.71
C VAL A 463 -4.95 7.93 3.26
N GLU A 464 -6.13 7.46 2.88
CA GLU A 464 -6.76 7.79 1.61
C GLU A 464 -7.63 9.04 1.82
N ASN A 465 -7.78 9.83 0.77
CA ASN A 465 -8.62 11.01 0.81
C ASN A 465 -9.35 11.21 -0.51
N VAL A 466 -10.66 11.36 -0.45
CA VAL A 466 -11.49 11.63 -1.63
C VAL A 466 -11.91 13.10 -1.61
N VAL A 467 -11.69 13.80 -2.72
CA VAL A 467 -12.07 15.20 -2.89
C VAL A 467 -13.03 15.32 -4.07
N LEU A 468 -14.16 15.98 -3.85
CA LEU A 468 -15.03 16.43 -4.91
C LEU A 468 -14.67 17.88 -5.29
N LEU A 469 -14.33 18.07 -6.55
CA LEU A 469 -14.16 19.38 -7.16
C LEU A 469 -15.32 19.68 -8.10
N ARG A 470 -15.79 20.91 -8.07
CA ARG A 470 -16.81 21.43 -8.97
C ARG A 470 -16.27 22.62 -9.74
N ILE A 471 -16.61 22.68 -11.04
CA ILE A 471 -16.24 23.81 -11.89
C ILE A 471 -16.83 25.10 -11.31
N LYS A 472 -16.05 26.17 -11.28
CA LYS A 472 -16.49 27.50 -10.85
C LYS A 472 -17.42 28.10 -11.93
N ASN A 473 -18.49 28.76 -11.50
CA ASN A 473 -19.44 29.48 -12.39
C ASN A 473 -18.76 30.73 -12.95
#